data_8dc2ed285c86ee0caa4bf606801ccd13
#
_entry.id   8dc2ed285c86ee0caa4bf606801ccd13
#
_cell.length_a   1.000
_cell.length_b   1.000
_cell.length_c   1.000
_cell.angle_alpha   90.00
_cell.angle_beta   90.00
_cell.angle_gamma   90.00
#
_symmetry.space_group_name_H-M   'P 1'
#
loop_
_entity.id
_entity.type
_entity.pdbx_description
1 polymer ?
#
loop_
_entity_poly.entity_id
_entity_poly.type
_entity_poly.pdbx_seq_one_letter_code
_entity_poly.pdbx_strand_id
1 'polypeptide(L)'
;FDMDGFDDGSITLASAMTYNELGLVVNDYEGGYGYGDTVGTIDMNDEGVAMLEDNLFCTKEFAESNPNTVKAFVYASMEGWKYACEHPDEAAQIVYEAGSSVSSDHQAYMASEVKKLVETDTKGNIVTDYGKMDEEAMQQTLDLAKQYISLDDRAAAEKLQTLTLDDIRDTSYWESGMAKDFGEPEKKDVSVQLKWLPQCQFMGYFVAEAKGY
;
A
#
# COMPACT_ATOMS: atom_id res chain seq x y z
N PHE A 1 -6.26 -16.12 2.32
CA PHE A 1 -4.81 -16.28 2.35
C PHE A 1 -4.45 -16.77 3.73
N ASP A 2 -3.92 -17.96 3.83
CA ASP A 2 -3.41 -18.58 5.03
C ASP A 2 -2.05 -19.20 4.70
N MET A 3 -1.32 -19.57 5.72
CA MET A 3 -0.01 -20.21 5.59
C MET A 3 -0.05 -21.69 5.99
N ASP A 4 -1.24 -22.28 6.02
CA ASP A 4 -1.44 -23.68 6.44
C ASP A 4 -0.61 -24.66 5.63
N GLY A 5 -0.54 -24.48 4.29
CA GLY A 5 0.27 -25.34 3.44
C GLY A 5 1.79 -25.21 3.65
N PHE A 6 2.26 -24.06 4.16
CA PHE A 6 3.62 -23.88 4.60
C PHE A 6 3.84 -24.57 5.95
N ASP A 7 2.90 -24.41 6.87
CA ASP A 7 2.94 -25.02 8.20
C ASP A 7 2.89 -26.55 8.17
N ASP A 8 2.02 -27.14 7.35
CA ASP A 8 1.91 -28.60 7.22
C ASP A 8 3.00 -29.24 6.35
N GLY A 9 3.88 -28.44 5.73
CA GLY A 9 4.99 -28.87 4.89
C GLY A 9 4.59 -29.28 3.46
N SER A 10 3.35 -29.06 3.04
CA SER A 10 2.91 -29.30 1.64
C SER A 10 3.47 -28.26 0.67
N ILE A 11 3.83 -27.08 1.17
CA ILE A 11 4.50 -25.99 0.44
C ILE A 11 5.86 -25.72 1.08
N THR A 12 6.93 -25.79 0.28
CA THR A 12 8.29 -25.52 0.78
C THR A 12 8.69 -24.06 0.67
N LEU A 13 8.15 -23.35 -0.31
CA LEU A 13 8.43 -21.93 -0.57
C LEU A 13 7.12 -21.20 -0.80
N ALA A 14 6.79 -20.27 0.06
CA ALA A 14 5.57 -19.50 0.00
C ALA A 14 5.86 -18.01 -0.25
N SER A 15 4.98 -17.34 -1.00
CA SER A 15 4.96 -15.88 -1.10
C SER A 15 4.29 -15.30 0.14
N ALA A 16 4.88 -14.26 0.70
CA ALA A 16 4.39 -13.59 1.90
C ALA A 16 4.69 -12.09 1.84
N MET A 17 3.72 -11.27 2.22
CA MET A 17 3.97 -9.85 2.48
C MET A 17 4.68 -9.71 3.82
N THR A 18 5.72 -8.88 3.87
CA THR A 18 6.49 -8.64 5.10
C THR A 18 5.60 -8.12 6.23
N TYR A 19 4.60 -7.31 5.90
CA TYR A 19 3.67 -6.73 6.85
C TYR A 19 2.46 -7.61 7.20
N ASN A 20 2.27 -8.75 6.55
CA ASN A 20 1.10 -9.62 6.78
C ASN A 20 1.53 -11.08 7.00
N GLU A 21 1.56 -11.91 5.94
CA GLU A 21 1.75 -13.37 6.07
C GLU A 21 3.07 -13.73 6.76
N LEU A 22 4.16 -12.98 6.54
CA LEU A 22 5.41 -13.21 7.25
C LEU A 22 5.22 -13.05 8.76
N GLY A 23 4.43 -12.06 9.18
CA GLY A 23 4.09 -11.86 10.58
C GLY A 23 3.34 -13.03 11.20
N LEU A 24 2.40 -13.62 10.47
CA LEU A 24 1.71 -14.85 10.91
C LEU A 24 2.69 -16.02 11.05
N VAL A 25 3.61 -16.18 10.12
CA VAL A 25 4.58 -17.29 10.15
C VAL A 25 5.53 -17.17 11.34
N VAL A 26 6.08 -15.99 11.61
CA VAL A 26 7.15 -15.84 12.62
C VAL A 26 6.66 -15.66 14.03
N ASN A 27 5.49 -15.05 14.26
CA ASN A 27 5.00 -14.74 15.59
C ASN A 27 4.12 -15.85 16.17
N ASP A 28 4.04 -15.90 17.53
CA ASP A 28 3.29 -16.90 18.30
C ASP A 28 1.99 -16.33 18.94
N TYR A 29 1.54 -15.14 18.49
CA TYR A 29 0.28 -14.56 18.94
C TYR A 29 -0.94 -15.30 18.33
N GLU A 30 -2.15 -14.89 18.71
CA GLU A 30 -3.40 -15.50 18.22
C GLU A 30 -3.46 -15.48 16.68
N GLY A 31 -3.52 -16.67 16.08
CA GLY A 31 -3.52 -16.87 14.64
C GLY A 31 -2.13 -16.97 14.01
N GLY A 32 -1.06 -16.86 14.78
CA GLY A 32 0.32 -17.03 14.33
C GLY A 32 0.81 -18.47 14.47
N TYR A 33 1.83 -18.83 13.68
CA TYR A 33 2.43 -20.18 13.63
C TYR A 33 3.67 -20.30 14.52
N GLY A 34 4.31 -19.20 14.92
CA GLY A 34 5.38 -19.18 15.92
C GLY A 34 6.74 -19.74 15.47
N TYR A 35 7.06 -19.72 14.20
CA TYR A 35 8.35 -20.22 13.69
C TYR A 35 9.57 -19.40 14.13
N GLY A 36 9.38 -18.11 14.50
CA GLY A 36 10.49 -17.24 14.92
C GLY A 36 11.59 -17.14 13.85
N ASP A 37 12.83 -17.22 14.32
CA ASP A 37 14.03 -17.11 13.46
C ASP A 37 14.38 -18.41 12.70
N THR A 38 13.50 -19.41 12.73
CA THR A 38 13.76 -20.68 12.00
C THR A 38 13.36 -20.64 10.54
N VAL A 39 12.72 -19.56 10.10
CA VAL A 39 12.28 -19.34 8.72
C VAL A 39 13.34 -18.55 7.96
N GLY A 40 13.75 -19.07 6.80
CA GLY A 40 14.55 -18.32 5.84
C GLY A 40 13.67 -17.43 4.97
N THR A 41 14.10 -16.20 4.72
CA THR A 41 13.39 -15.24 3.84
C THR A 41 14.26 -14.87 2.63
N ILE A 42 13.60 -14.63 1.50
CA ILE A 42 14.18 -14.00 0.31
C ILE A 42 13.46 -12.69 0.12
N ASP A 43 14.15 -11.57 0.39
CA ASP A 43 13.57 -10.24 0.23
C ASP A 43 13.69 -9.79 -1.23
N MET A 44 12.55 -9.47 -1.85
CA MET A 44 12.50 -9.07 -3.26
C MET A 44 13.19 -7.74 -3.51
N ASN A 45 13.31 -6.87 -2.49
CA ASN A 45 14.05 -5.61 -2.61
C ASN A 45 15.55 -5.88 -2.66
N ASP A 46 16.07 -6.77 -1.82
CA ASP A 46 17.49 -7.17 -1.82
C ASP A 46 17.90 -7.86 -3.13
N GLU A 47 16.96 -8.59 -3.74
CA GLU A 47 17.15 -9.24 -5.04
C GLU A 47 16.97 -8.29 -6.24
N GLY A 48 16.63 -7.02 -6.01
CA GLY A 48 16.47 -5.99 -7.05
C GLY A 48 15.23 -6.14 -7.93
N VAL A 49 14.23 -6.86 -7.45
CA VAL A 49 12.97 -7.11 -8.18
C VAL A 49 11.73 -6.61 -7.41
N ALA A 50 11.91 -5.75 -6.43
CA ALA A 50 10.80 -5.11 -5.76
C ALA A 50 9.98 -4.26 -6.73
N MET A 51 8.66 -4.34 -6.60
CA MET A 51 7.69 -3.53 -7.34
C MET A 51 6.84 -2.75 -6.34
N LEU A 52 6.48 -1.52 -6.71
CA LEU A 52 5.57 -0.72 -5.89
C LEU A 52 4.17 -1.34 -5.88
N GLU A 53 3.56 -1.32 -4.71
CA GLU A 53 2.17 -1.72 -4.48
C GLU A 53 1.31 -0.52 -4.09
N ASP A 54 0.01 -0.74 -4.00
CA ASP A 54 -1.00 0.14 -3.43
C ASP A 54 -0.96 1.58 -3.95
N ASN A 55 -1.69 1.78 -5.03
CA ASN A 55 -1.88 3.08 -5.63
C ASN A 55 -3.30 3.60 -5.37
N LEU A 56 -3.42 4.90 -5.18
CA LEU A 56 -4.69 5.59 -5.29
C LEU A 56 -4.94 5.94 -6.76
N PHE A 57 -6.05 5.48 -7.31
CA PHE A 57 -6.43 5.77 -8.69
C PHE A 57 -7.93 6.02 -8.84
N CYS A 58 -8.28 6.78 -9.84
CA CYS A 58 -9.67 6.98 -10.28
C CYS A 58 -9.71 7.04 -11.81
N THR A 59 -10.93 7.12 -12.37
CA THR A 59 -11.04 7.33 -13.82
C THR A 59 -10.58 8.75 -14.19
N LYS A 60 -10.03 8.91 -15.37
CA LYS A 60 -9.63 10.21 -15.90
C LYS A 60 -10.80 11.18 -15.94
N GLU A 61 -11.97 10.72 -16.38
CA GLU A 61 -13.22 11.50 -16.40
C GLU A 61 -13.58 12.02 -14.99
N PHE A 62 -13.44 11.18 -13.94
CA PHE A 62 -13.71 11.59 -12.57
C PHE A 62 -12.73 12.69 -12.13
N ALA A 63 -11.45 12.51 -12.37
CA ALA A 63 -10.41 13.46 -11.99
C ALA A 63 -10.57 14.81 -12.72
N GLU A 64 -10.84 14.80 -14.02
CA GLU A 64 -11.08 16.01 -14.81
C GLU A 64 -12.36 16.77 -14.42
N SER A 65 -13.41 16.03 -14.01
CA SER A 65 -14.70 16.63 -13.60
C SER A 65 -14.73 17.07 -12.14
N ASN A 66 -13.83 16.54 -11.29
CA ASN A 66 -13.83 16.78 -9.85
C ASN A 66 -12.39 17.03 -9.32
N PRO A 67 -11.64 17.96 -9.90
CA PRO A 67 -10.22 18.13 -9.57
C PRO A 67 -9.97 18.56 -8.11
N ASN A 68 -10.82 19.42 -7.53
CA ASN A 68 -10.66 19.80 -6.13
C ASN A 68 -11.01 18.66 -5.18
N THR A 69 -12.01 17.83 -5.52
CA THR A 69 -12.33 16.62 -4.76
C THR A 69 -11.15 15.66 -4.70
N VAL A 70 -10.49 15.39 -5.85
CA VAL A 70 -9.32 14.51 -5.90
C VAL A 70 -8.16 15.07 -5.09
N LYS A 71 -7.84 16.37 -5.24
CA LYS A 71 -6.78 17.03 -4.47
C LYS A 71 -7.03 17.00 -2.96
N ALA A 72 -8.27 17.32 -2.54
CA ALA A 72 -8.67 17.29 -1.15
C ALA A 72 -8.60 15.87 -0.57
N PHE A 73 -9.07 14.87 -1.34
CA PHE A 73 -9.01 13.47 -0.93
C PHE A 73 -7.55 12.98 -0.78
N VAL A 74 -6.66 13.32 -1.71
CA VAL A 74 -5.24 13.00 -1.61
C VAL A 74 -4.64 13.66 -0.37
N TYR A 75 -4.91 14.95 -0.14
CA TYR A 75 -4.43 15.66 1.05
C TYR A 75 -4.89 14.98 2.34
N ALA A 76 -6.20 14.72 2.48
CA ALA A 76 -6.77 14.07 3.67
C ALA A 76 -6.17 12.68 3.89
N SER A 77 -5.98 11.90 2.81
CA SER A 77 -5.35 10.59 2.87
C SER A 77 -3.91 10.68 3.38
N MET A 78 -3.12 11.65 2.90
CA MET A 78 -1.72 11.81 3.34
C MET A 78 -1.62 12.31 4.79
N GLU A 79 -2.53 13.16 5.25
CA GLU A 79 -2.62 13.51 6.68
C GLU A 79 -2.94 12.27 7.54
N GLY A 80 -3.86 11.41 7.06
CA GLY A 80 -4.16 10.13 7.71
C GLY A 80 -2.96 9.19 7.76
N TRP A 81 -2.23 9.04 6.66
CA TRP A 81 -1.01 8.24 6.60
C TRP A 81 0.08 8.77 7.53
N LYS A 82 0.29 10.07 7.54
CA LYS A 82 1.23 10.71 8.46
C LYS A 82 0.89 10.42 9.91
N TYR A 83 -0.37 10.66 10.29
CA TYR A 83 -0.83 10.39 11.65
C TYR A 83 -0.68 8.90 12.02
N ALA A 84 -1.06 7.99 11.11
CA ALA A 84 -0.96 6.56 11.32
C ALA A 84 0.49 6.11 11.56
N CYS A 85 1.45 6.65 10.81
CA CYS A 85 2.86 6.36 11.00
C CYS A 85 3.44 6.98 12.29
N GLU A 86 2.96 8.15 12.71
CA GLU A 86 3.34 8.77 13.99
C GLU A 86 2.72 8.03 15.21
N HIS A 87 1.55 7.37 15.02
CA HIS A 87 0.77 6.71 16.07
C HIS A 87 0.31 5.29 15.66
N PRO A 88 1.25 4.37 15.37
CA PRO A 88 0.91 3.06 14.78
C PRO A 88 0.01 2.20 15.67
N ASP A 89 0.15 2.27 16.98
CA ASP A 89 -0.71 1.51 17.91
C ASP A 89 -2.16 1.99 17.87
N GLU A 90 -2.37 3.31 17.83
CA GLU A 90 -3.72 3.88 17.68
C GLU A 90 -4.31 3.57 16.31
N ALA A 91 -3.49 3.64 15.24
CA ALA A 91 -3.91 3.28 13.91
C ALA A 91 -4.34 1.82 13.82
N ALA A 92 -3.59 0.90 14.43
CA ALA A 92 -3.94 -0.51 14.52
C ALA A 92 -5.29 -0.72 15.22
N GLN A 93 -5.54 0.01 16.31
CA GLN A 93 -6.81 -0.07 17.05
C GLN A 93 -7.99 0.47 16.19
N ILE A 94 -7.82 1.59 15.52
CA ILE A 94 -8.84 2.16 14.61
C ILE A 94 -9.20 1.15 13.51
N VAL A 95 -8.21 0.52 12.89
CA VAL A 95 -8.43 -0.50 11.85
C VAL A 95 -9.13 -1.74 12.44
N TYR A 96 -8.70 -2.19 13.62
CA TYR A 96 -9.30 -3.34 14.29
C TYR A 96 -10.80 -3.11 14.58
N GLU A 97 -11.16 -1.94 15.08
CA GLU A 97 -12.55 -1.54 15.36
C GLU A 97 -13.40 -1.36 14.09
N ALA A 98 -12.77 -1.05 12.97
CA ALA A 98 -13.46 -0.93 11.66
C ALA A 98 -13.88 -2.29 11.07
N GLY A 99 -13.55 -3.41 11.71
CA GLY A 99 -14.00 -4.74 11.31
C GLY A 99 -12.89 -5.65 10.81
N SER A 100 -11.77 -5.70 11.52
CA SER A 100 -10.66 -6.60 11.22
C SER A 100 -11.07 -8.07 11.23
N SER A 101 -10.51 -8.84 10.31
CA SER A 101 -10.60 -10.30 10.25
C SER A 101 -9.44 -11.02 10.96
N VAL A 102 -8.47 -10.27 11.49
CA VAL A 102 -7.29 -10.78 12.18
C VAL A 102 -7.22 -10.24 13.61
N SER A 103 -6.38 -10.86 14.46
CA SER A 103 -6.23 -10.46 15.86
C SER A 103 -5.69 -9.03 16.02
N SER A 104 -5.90 -8.43 17.21
CA SER A 104 -5.35 -7.11 17.52
C SER A 104 -3.82 -7.10 17.50
N ASP A 105 -3.19 -8.19 17.97
CA ASP A 105 -1.74 -8.32 17.97
C ASP A 105 -1.18 -8.38 16.55
N HIS A 106 -1.88 -9.07 15.64
CA HIS A 106 -1.49 -9.07 14.23
C HIS A 106 -1.68 -7.70 13.59
N GLN A 107 -2.75 -6.95 13.89
CA GLN A 107 -2.91 -5.57 13.42
C GLN A 107 -1.80 -4.66 13.94
N ALA A 108 -1.37 -4.81 15.19
CA ALA A 108 -0.26 -4.04 15.75
C ALA A 108 1.07 -4.35 15.02
N TYR A 109 1.33 -5.64 14.77
CA TYR A 109 2.47 -6.05 13.92
C TYR A 109 2.39 -5.41 12.53
N MET A 110 1.25 -5.53 11.85
CA MET A 110 1.04 -4.96 10.51
C MET A 110 1.28 -3.45 10.50
N ALA A 111 0.74 -2.71 11.46
CA ALA A 111 0.93 -1.26 11.55
C ALA A 111 2.41 -0.89 11.67
N SER A 112 3.17 -1.63 12.47
CA SER A 112 4.61 -1.45 12.64
C SER A 112 5.39 -1.69 11.35
N GLU A 113 5.09 -2.77 10.62
CA GLU A 113 5.79 -3.09 9.37
C GLU A 113 5.38 -2.17 8.22
N VAL A 114 4.09 -1.84 8.09
CA VAL A 114 3.61 -0.88 7.08
C VAL A 114 4.22 0.50 7.29
N LYS A 115 4.36 0.95 8.56
CA LYS A 115 5.08 2.19 8.87
C LYS A 115 6.49 2.19 8.29
N LYS A 116 7.25 1.09 8.46
CA LYS A 116 8.62 0.99 7.92
C LYS A 116 8.62 1.13 6.39
N LEU A 117 7.69 0.45 5.70
CA LEU A 117 7.56 0.50 4.24
C LEU A 117 7.16 1.89 3.74
N VAL A 118 6.30 2.61 4.46
CA VAL A 118 5.83 3.96 4.09
C VAL A 118 6.91 5.02 4.34
N GLU A 119 7.70 4.87 5.39
CA GLU A 119 8.72 5.84 5.81
C GLU A 119 10.13 5.53 5.28
N THR A 120 10.29 4.48 4.47
CA THR A 120 11.61 4.09 3.94
C THR A 120 11.50 3.80 2.44
N ASP A 121 12.39 4.40 1.64
CA ASP A 121 12.51 4.08 0.23
C ASP A 121 13.20 2.72 -0.01
N THR A 122 13.26 2.27 -1.27
CA THR A 122 13.89 0.99 -1.67
C THR A 122 15.41 0.97 -1.42
N LYS A 123 16.03 2.10 -1.07
CA LYS A 123 17.45 2.24 -0.74
C LYS A 123 17.70 2.37 0.77
N GLY A 124 16.64 2.32 1.59
CA GLY A 124 16.72 2.46 3.04
C GLY A 124 16.79 3.91 3.53
N ASN A 125 16.54 4.91 2.69
CA ASN A 125 16.48 6.30 3.14
C ASN A 125 15.13 6.62 3.76
N ILE A 126 15.12 7.49 4.77
CA ILE A 126 13.88 7.96 5.39
C ILE A 126 13.12 8.88 4.43
N VAL A 127 11.86 8.59 4.24
CA VAL A 127 10.91 9.37 3.43
C VAL A 127 9.92 10.07 4.36
N THR A 128 9.72 11.36 4.15
CA THR A 128 8.80 12.20 4.93
C THR A 128 7.67 12.80 4.09
N ASP A 129 7.80 12.72 2.77
CA ASP A 129 6.83 13.21 1.80
C ASP A 129 5.82 12.09 1.49
N TYR A 130 4.89 11.85 2.42
CA TYR A 130 3.91 10.76 2.31
C TYR A 130 3.15 10.80 0.98
N GLY A 131 3.07 9.65 0.32
CA GLY A 131 2.39 9.47 -0.97
C GLY A 131 3.10 10.06 -2.18
N LYS A 132 4.28 10.67 -2.01
CA LYS A 132 5.09 11.10 -3.14
C LYS A 132 5.60 9.89 -3.91
N MET A 133 5.31 9.85 -5.19
CA MET A 133 5.79 8.78 -6.06
C MET A 133 7.29 8.89 -6.28
N ASP A 134 8.05 7.87 -5.89
CA ASP A 134 9.46 7.73 -6.23
C ASP A 134 9.59 7.37 -7.71
N GLU A 135 10.20 8.25 -8.49
CA GLU A 135 10.31 8.09 -9.95
C GLU A 135 11.16 6.89 -10.33
N GLU A 136 12.24 6.63 -9.59
CA GLU A 136 13.14 5.52 -9.86
C GLU A 136 12.47 4.17 -9.54
N ALA A 137 11.79 4.08 -8.41
CA ALA A 137 11.03 2.89 -8.03
C ALA A 137 9.83 2.64 -8.98
N MET A 138 9.16 3.70 -9.42
CA MET A 138 8.10 3.60 -10.45
C MET A 138 8.65 3.11 -11.79
N GLN A 139 9.82 3.62 -12.22
CA GLN A 139 10.46 3.17 -13.47
C GLN A 139 10.89 1.70 -13.36
N GLN A 140 11.49 1.29 -12.24
CA GLN A 140 11.83 -0.12 -11.99
C GLN A 140 10.58 -1.01 -12.06
N THR A 141 9.49 -0.61 -11.41
CA THR A 141 8.22 -1.35 -11.46
C THR A 141 7.71 -1.51 -12.89
N LEU A 142 7.74 -0.44 -13.69
CA LEU A 142 7.32 -0.48 -15.09
C LEU A 142 8.23 -1.38 -15.93
N ASP A 143 9.55 -1.30 -15.73
CA ASP A 143 10.53 -2.10 -16.47
C ASP A 143 10.40 -3.60 -16.14
N LEU A 144 10.22 -3.95 -14.87
CA LEU A 144 9.94 -5.32 -14.44
C LEU A 144 8.61 -5.82 -15.02
N ALA A 145 7.58 -4.99 -15.02
CA ALA A 145 6.30 -5.33 -15.64
C ALA A 145 6.45 -5.64 -17.12
N LYS A 146 7.17 -4.79 -17.87
CA LYS A 146 7.45 -5.00 -19.29
C LYS A 146 8.26 -6.26 -19.58
N GLN A 147 9.17 -6.61 -18.67
CA GLN A 147 10.06 -7.76 -18.84
C GLN A 147 9.41 -9.10 -18.48
N TYR A 148 8.59 -9.13 -17.42
CA TYR A 148 8.16 -10.39 -16.81
C TYR A 148 6.66 -10.63 -16.85
N ILE A 149 5.82 -9.59 -17.01
CA ILE A 149 4.37 -9.80 -17.08
C ILE A 149 4.00 -10.31 -18.47
N SER A 150 3.39 -11.49 -18.50
CA SER A 150 2.78 -12.06 -19.71
C SER A 150 1.28 -11.79 -19.71
N LEU A 151 0.78 -11.19 -20.77
CA LEU A 151 -0.65 -10.91 -20.96
C LEU A 151 -1.17 -11.74 -22.12
N ASP A 152 -2.31 -12.41 -21.92
CA ASP A 152 -2.97 -13.21 -22.97
C ASP A 152 -3.56 -12.34 -24.09
N ASP A 153 -4.04 -11.14 -23.74
CA ASP A 153 -4.49 -10.17 -24.73
C ASP A 153 -3.31 -9.50 -25.44
N ARG A 154 -3.23 -9.73 -26.74
CA ARG A 154 -2.12 -9.22 -27.55
C ARG A 154 -2.06 -7.69 -27.58
N ALA A 155 -3.21 -7.00 -27.66
CA ALA A 155 -3.23 -5.55 -27.72
C ALA A 155 -2.79 -4.94 -26.39
N ALA A 156 -3.20 -5.55 -25.25
CA ALA A 156 -2.72 -5.16 -23.93
C ALA A 156 -1.21 -5.40 -23.78
N ALA A 157 -0.70 -6.54 -24.27
CA ALA A 157 0.74 -6.84 -24.24
C ALA A 157 1.55 -5.83 -25.08
N GLU A 158 1.10 -5.51 -26.30
CA GLU A 158 1.74 -4.49 -27.15
C GLU A 158 1.69 -3.11 -26.50
N LYS A 159 0.56 -2.75 -25.87
CA LYS A 159 0.40 -1.48 -25.15
C LYS A 159 1.35 -1.39 -23.97
N LEU A 160 1.47 -2.45 -23.14
CA LEU A 160 2.38 -2.48 -22.00
C LEU A 160 3.81 -2.10 -22.42
N GLN A 161 4.30 -2.63 -23.53
CA GLN A 161 5.65 -2.35 -24.02
C GLN A 161 5.89 -0.88 -24.40
N THR A 162 4.83 -0.13 -24.72
CA THR A 162 4.91 1.28 -25.11
C THR A 162 4.64 2.27 -23.98
N LEU A 163 4.17 1.81 -22.82
CA LEU A 163 3.85 2.69 -21.68
C LEU A 163 5.09 3.43 -21.18
N THR A 164 4.88 4.67 -20.79
CA THR A 164 5.83 5.52 -20.07
C THR A 164 5.27 5.85 -18.69
N LEU A 165 6.05 6.45 -17.82
CA LEU A 165 5.55 6.89 -16.51
C LEU A 165 4.42 7.92 -16.64
N ASP A 166 4.49 8.80 -17.63
CA ASP A 166 3.46 9.82 -17.87
C ASP A 166 2.12 9.23 -18.30
N ASP A 167 2.11 7.99 -18.80
CA ASP A 167 0.87 7.29 -19.17
C ASP A 167 0.16 6.64 -17.97
N ILE A 168 0.88 6.38 -16.88
CA ILE A 168 0.38 5.58 -15.74
C ILE A 168 0.30 6.34 -14.43
N ARG A 169 0.76 7.60 -14.37
CA ARG A 169 0.71 8.43 -13.17
C ARG A 169 0.36 9.88 -13.49
N ASP A 170 -0.22 10.56 -12.52
CA ASP A 170 -0.38 12.03 -12.51
C ASP A 170 -0.04 12.54 -11.11
N THR A 171 1.13 13.16 -10.96
CA THR A 171 1.62 13.69 -9.68
C THR A 171 1.02 15.05 -9.32
N SER A 172 0.35 15.73 -10.27
CA SER A 172 -0.15 17.10 -10.09
C SER A 172 -1.20 17.20 -8.99
N TYR A 173 -2.01 16.17 -8.81
CA TYR A 173 -3.01 16.12 -7.73
C TYR A 173 -2.37 16.00 -6.35
N TRP A 174 -1.29 15.23 -6.22
CA TRP A 174 -0.51 15.16 -4.99
C TRP A 174 0.18 16.50 -4.69
N GLU A 175 0.87 17.08 -5.68
CA GLU A 175 1.58 18.35 -5.54
C GLU A 175 0.62 19.48 -5.09
N SER A 176 -0.51 19.61 -5.78
CA SER A 176 -1.53 20.59 -5.43
C SER A 176 -2.20 20.31 -4.08
N GLY A 177 -2.50 19.04 -3.79
CA GLY A 177 -3.08 18.61 -2.52
C GLY A 177 -2.19 18.97 -1.34
N MET A 178 -0.91 18.58 -1.39
CA MET A 178 0.06 18.85 -0.32
C MET A 178 0.35 20.35 -0.17
N ALA A 179 0.30 21.12 -1.25
CA ALA A 179 0.38 22.57 -1.22
C ALA A 179 -0.92 23.25 -0.72
N LYS A 180 -2.00 22.48 -0.50
CA LYS A 180 -3.35 22.97 -0.22
C LYS A 180 -3.88 23.93 -1.30
N ASP A 181 -3.47 23.70 -2.54
CA ASP A 181 -3.89 24.49 -3.69
C ASP A 181 -5.11 23.84 -4.36
N PHE A 182 -6.24 23.93 -3.67
CA PHE A 182 -7.53 23.47 -4.17
C PHE A 182 -8.67 24.31 -3.57
N GLY A 183 -9.75 24.41 -4.31
CA GLY A 183 -10.98 25.07 -3.89
C GLY A 183 -11.92 24.14 -3.14
N GLU A 184 -13.18 24.56 -3.02
CA GLU A 184 -14.23 23.70 -2.45
C GLU A 184 -14.38 22.42 -3.30
N PRO A 185 -14.37 21.23 -2.70
CA PRO A 185 -14.59 19.97 -3.40
C PRO A 185 -15.91 19.95 -4.17
N GLU A 186 -15.91 19.47 -5.40
CA GLU A 186 -17.10 19.33 -6.23
C GLU A 186 -18.05 18.27 -5.66
N LYS A 187 -17.47 17.25 -5.00
CA LYS A 187 -18.20 16.20 -4.27
C LYS A 187 -17.64 16.07 -2.87
N LYS A 188 -18.54 16.05 -1.88
CA LYS A 188 -18.18 15.85 -0.46
C LYS A 188 -18.27 14.39 -0.05
N ASP A 189 -19.10 13.62 -0.73
CA ASP A 189 -19.24 12.18 -0.51
C ASP A 189 -18.55 11.43 -1.64
N VAL A 190 -17.51 10.68 -1.29
CA VAL A 190 -16.76 9.81 -2.20
C VAL A 190 -16.71 8.39 -1.64
N SER A 191 -16.70 7.40 -2.52
CA SER A 191 -16.52 6.01 -2.14
C SER A 191 -15.14 5.53 -2.57
N VAL A 192 -14.45 4.84 -1.68
CA VAL A 192 -13.15 4.22 -1.94
C VAL A 192 -13.30 2.71 -1.88
N GLN A 193 -12.85 2.01 -2.91
CA GLN A 193 -12.75 0.57 -2.91
C GLN A 193 -11.35 0.17 -2.46
N LEU A 194 -11.24 -0.44 -1.28
CA LEU A 194 -9.99 -1.04 -0.85
C LEU A 194 -9.70 -2.30 -1.66
N LYS A 195 -8.42 -2.56 -1.91
CA LYS A 195 -7.92 -3.73 -2.64
C LYS A 195 -8.18 -5.04 -1.87
N TRP A 196 -8.29 -4.98 -0.55
CA TRP A 196 -8.43 -6.12 0.34
C TRP A 196 -9.35 -5.83 1.52
N LEU A 197 -9.39 -6.75 2.48
CA LEU A 197 -10.15 -6.63 3.74
C LEU A 197 -9.59 -5.50 4.62
N PRO A 198 -10.37 -5.00 5.61
CA PRO A 198 -9.87 -4.02 6.58
C PRO A 198 -8.65 -4.55 7.32
N GLN A 199 -7.51 -3.91 7.11
CA GLN A 199 -6.24 -4.22 7.77
C GLN A 199 -5.28 -3.03 7.69
N CYS A 200 -4.20 -3.04 8.45
CA CYS A 200 -3.26 -1.92 8.55
C CYS A 200 -2.53 -1.56 7.25
N GLN A 201 -2.60 -2.41 6.22
CA GLN A 201 -2.22 -2.03 4.86
C GLN A 201 -2.91 -0.74 4.39
N PHE A 202 -4.10 -0.45 4.90
CA PHE A 202 -4.91 0.73 4.55
C PHE A 202 -5.08 1.70 5.73
N MET A 203 -4.25 1.60 6.77
CA MET A 203 -4.45 2.34 8.02
C MET A 203 -4.57 3.86 7.82
N GLY A 204 -3.87 4.43 6.83
CA GLY A 204 -3.96 5.86 6.55
C GLY A 204 -5.36 6.34 6.18
N TYR A 205 -6.12 5.55 5.42
CA TYR A 205 -7.49 5.89 5.03
C TYR A 205 -8.45 5.77 6.21
N PHE A 206 -8.34 4.72 7.01
CA PHE A 206 -9.14 4.53 8.22
C PHE A 206 -8.88 5.65 9.26
N VAL A 207 -7.63 6.03 9.42
CA VAL A 207 -7.25 7.15 10.31
C VAL A 207 -7.76 8.47 9.77
N ALA A 208 -7.67 8.73 8.46
CA ALA A 208 -8.20 9.95 7.86
C ALA A 208 -9.71 10.11 8.15
N GLU A 209 -10.48 9.03 7.97
CA GLU A 209 -11.91 9.00 8.29
C GLU A 209 -12.16 9.21 9.78
N ALA A 210 -11.50 8.46 10.66
CA ALA A 210 -11.69 8.53 12.11
C ALA A 210 -11.30 9.90 12.70
N LYS A 211 -10.32 10.60 12.11
CA LYS A 211 -9.87 11.93 12.54
C LYS A 211 -10.63 13.07 11.87
N GLY A 212 -11.40 12.77 10.82
CA GLY A 212 -12.21 13.78 10.11
C GLY A 212 -11.38 14.74 9.24
N TYR A 213 -10.32 14.22 8.62
CA TYR A 213 -9.46 15.00 7.71
C TYR A 213 -10.12 15.27 6.37
#